data_97e4cb19062ef9ca7d529f01103207bf
#
_entry.id   97e4cb19062ef9ca7d529f01103207bf
#
_cell.length_a   1.000
_cell.length_b   1.000
_cell.length_c   1.000
_cell.angle_alpha   90.00
_cell.angle_beta   90.00
_cell.angle_gamma   90.00
#
_symmetry.space_group_name_H-M   'P 1'
#
loop_
_entity.id
_entity.type
_entity.pdbx_description
1 polymer ?
#
loop_
_entity_poly.entity_id
_entity_poly.type
_entity_poly.pdbx_seq_one_letter_code
_entity_poly.pdbx_strand_id
1 'polypeptide(L)'
;MPFDFATDPVRQRRSLRGLANYHAGHAAEGSVASHYEAMGVPITARNWRGTAGEIDLIGRQGDVVVFVEVKQSRTHDLAASHVSPAQVARIFATVDEFLAGEPKGLLTDVRIDLALVDGQGRIDVLENAFAG
;
A
#
# COMPACT_ATOMS: atom_id res chain seq x y z
N MET A 1 21.86 -0.67 3.96
CA MET A 1 22.71 -0.01 4.93
C MET A 1 23.16 -0.99 6.02
N PRO A 2 24.44 -1.10 6.28
CA PRO A 2 24.90 -2.01 7.31
C PRO A 2 24.57 -1.46 8.70
N PHE A 3 24.09 -2.36 9.56
CA PHE A 3 23.89 -2.06 10.98
C PHE A 3 24.99 -2.75 11.78
N ASP A 4 25.56 -2.03 12.71
CA ASP A 4 26.49 -2.62 13.66
C ASP A 4 25.72 -3.09 14.88
N PHE A 5 25.27 -4.33 14.85
CA PHE A 5 24.51 -4.93 15.94
C PHE A 5 25.35 -5.23 17.18
N ALA A 6 26.68 -5.15 17.07
CA ALA A 6 27.58 -5.52 18.17
C ALA A 6 27.78 -4.41 19.19
N THR A 7 27.54 -3.13 18.81
CA THR A 7 27.96 -1.99 19.63
C THR A 7 26.85 -1.31 20.44
N ASP A 8 25.56 -1.58 20.13
CA ASP A 8 24.44 -0.92 20.80
C ASP A 8 23.23 -1.85 20.91
N PRO A 9 22.98 -2.43 22.08
CA PRO A 9 21.81 -3.33 22.27
C PRO A 9 20.46 -2.65 22.04
N VAL A 10 20.33 -1.36 22.35
CA VAL A 10 19.08 -0.62 22.13
C VAL A 10 18.84 -0.42 20.63
N ARG A 11 19.87 -0.01 19.91
CA ARG A 11 19.83 0.16 18.46
C ARG A 11 19.57 -1.18 17.79
N GLN A 12 20.18 -2.25 18.26
CA GLN A 12 19.97 -3.59 17.76
C GLN A 12 18.51 -4.02 17.90
N ARG A 13 17.88 -3.82 19.06
CA ARG A 13 16.47 -4.13 19.27
C ARG A 13 15.54 -3.33 18.37
N ARG A 14 15.83 -2.02 18.20
CA ARG A 14 15.05 -1.16 17.29
C ARG A 14 15.16 -1.62 15.84
N SER A 15 16.37 -2.00 15.41
CA SER A 15 16.60 -2.47 14.05
C SER A 15 15.89 -3.81 13.79
N LEU A 16 15.91 -4.73 14.74
CA LEU A 16 15.21 -6.01 14.61
C LEU A 16 13.69 -5.81 14.56
N ARG A 17 13.15 -4.90 15.36
CA ARG A 17 11.72 -4.57 15.34
C ARG A 17 11.32 -3.94 14.00
N GLY A 18 12.12 -3.00 13.49
CA GLY A 18 11.88 -2.38 12.20
C GLY A 18 11.93 -3.38 11.06
N LEU A 19 12.87 -4.31 11.11
CA LEU A 19 12.98 -5.37 10.10
C LEU A 19 11.77 -6.32 10.14
N ALA A 20 11.31 -6.70 11.34
CA ALA A 20 10.12 -7.53 11.48
C ALA A 20 8.87 -6.82 10.93
N ASN A 21 8.70 -5.53 11.19
CA ASN A 21 7.59 -4.75 10.66
C ASN A 21 7.66 -4.62 9.13
N TYR A 22 8.86 -4.43 8.58
CA TYR A 22 9.07 -4.40 7.14
C TYR A 22 8.65 -5.71 6.48
N HIS A 23 9.08 -6.85 7.01
CA HIS A 23 8.71 -8.16 6.47
C HIS A 23 7.21 -8.43 6.58
N ALA A 24 6.58 -8.06 7.69
CA ALA A 24 5.14 -8.22 7.86
C ALA A 24 4.36 -7.37 6.83
N GLY A 25 4.80 -6.13 6.59
CA GLY A 25 4.20 -5.25 5.58
C GLY A 25 4.33 -5.81 4.18
N HIS A 26 5.51 -6.32 3.82
CA HIS A 26 5.72 -6.94 2.51
C HIS A 26 4.91 -8.23 2.33
N ALA A 27 4.75 -9.03 3.38
CA ALA A 27 3.92 -10.23 3.33
C ALA A 27 2.46 -9.86 3.09
N ALA A 28 1.95 -8.83 3.78
CA ALA A 28 0.59 -8.35 3.60
C ALA A 28 0.37 -7.83 2.18
N GLU A 29 1.29 -7.02 1.65
CA GLU A 29 1.21 -6.52 0.28
C GLU A 29 1.19 -7.67 -0.74
N GLY A 30 2.03 -8.69 -0.54
CA GLY A 30 2.05 -9.87 -1.40
C GLY A 30 0.74 -10.64 -1.38
N SER A 31 0.14 -10.80 -0.21
CA SER A 31 -1.16 -11.46 -0.06
C SER A 31 -2.28 -10.66 -0.74
N VAL A 32 -2.26 -9.35 -0.61
CA VAL A 32 -3.24 -8.48 -1.26
C VAL A 32 -3.06 -8.52 -2.77
N ALA A 33 -1.83 -8.49 -3.27
CA ALA A 33 -1.56 -8.60 -4.71
C ALA A 33 -2.14 -9.91 -5.27
N SER A 34 -1.91 -11.03 -4.60
CA SER A 34 -2.47 -12.32 -5.00
C SER A 34 -4.01 -12.33 -4.98
N HIS A 35 -4.59 -11.65 -3.99
CA HIS A 35 -6.04 -11.50 -3.88
C HIS A 35 -6.63 -10.79 -5.11
N TYR A 36 -6.00 -9.68 -5.53
CA TYR A 36 -6.43 -8.94 -6.72
C TYR A 36 -6.27 -9.78 -8.00
N GLU A 37 -5.14 -10.45 -8.15
CA GLU A 37 -4.88 -11.28 -9.33
C GLU A 37 -5.87 -12.43 -9.43
N ALA A 38 -6.25 -13.04 -8.30
CA ALA A 38 -7.28 -14.08 -8.27
C ALA A 38 -8.65 -13.56 -8.72
N MET A 39 -8.93 -12.26 -8.54
CA MET A 39 -10.15 -11.63 -8.99
C MET A 39 -10.06 -11.10 -10.43
N GLY A 40 -8.97 -11.34 -11.13
CA GLY A 40 -8.79 -10.91 -12.50
C GLY A 40 -8.28 -9.47 -12.65
N VAL A 41 -7.68 -8.92 -11.61
CA VAL A 41 -7.05 -7.59 -11.62
C VAL A 41 -5.54 -7.77 -11.55
N PRO A 42 -4.82 -7.76 -12.67
CA PRO A 42 -3.37 -7.90 -12.65
C PRO A 42 -2.71 -6.73 -11.95
N ILE A 43 -1.74 -7.03 -11.10
CA ILE A 43 -0.92 -6.02 -10.42
C ILE A 43 0.27 -5.72 -11.32
N THR A 44 0.38 -4.47 -11.75
CA THR A 44 1.39 -4.03 -12.72
C THR A 44 2.56 -3.29 -12.10
N ALA A 45 2.41 -2.79 -10.86
CA ALA A 45 3.50 -2.14 -10.13
C ALA A 45 3.32 -2.36 -8.63
N ARG A 46 4.45 -2.40 -7.93
CA ARG A 46 4.50 -2.51 -6.46
C ARG A 46 5.42 -1.45 -5.91
N ASN A 47 5.03 -0.87 -4.79
CA ASN A 47 5.82 0.14 -4.08
C ASN A 47 6.28 1.26 -5.03
N TRP A 48 5.35 1.76 -5.82
CA TRP A 48 5.63 2.84 -6.76
C TRP A 48 5.86 4.13 -5.99
N ARG A 49 7.00 4.76 -6.24
CA ARG A 49 7.43 5.93 -5.47
C ARG A 49 7.47 7.17 -6.35
N GLY A 50 6.74 8.21 -5.94
CA GLY A 50 6.80 9.55 -6.50
C GLY A 50 7.47 10.52 -5.55
N THR A 51 7.38 11.81 -5.84
CA THR A 51 7.92 12.86 -4.96
C THR A 51 7.01 13.11 -3.76
N ALA A 52 5.70 12.88 -3.91
CA ALA A 52 4.71 13.13 -2.85
C ALA A 52 4.58 11.95 -1.88
N GLY A 53 4.89 10.73 -2.32
CA GLY A 53 4.76 9.55 -1.48
C GLY A 53 4.88 8.27 -2.29
N GLU A 54 4.34 7.19 -1.74
CA GLU A 54 4.43 5.85 -2.30
C GLU A 54 3.03 5.22 -2.38
N ILE A 55 2.79 4.43 -3.42
CA ILE A 55 1.60 3.60 -3.57
C ILE A 55 2.03 2.14 -3.44
N ASP A 56 1.37 1.38 -2.57
CA ASP A 56 1.74 0.00 -2.28
C ASP A 56 1.59 -0.92 -3.49
N LEU A 57 0.43 -0.86 -4.16
CA LEU A 57 0.14 -1.67 -5.33
C LEU A 57 -0.61 -0.85 -6.37
N ILE A 58 -0.32 -1.12 -7.65
CA ILE A 58 -1.07 -0.55 -8.77
C ILE A 58 -1.48 -1.70 -9.66
N GLY A 59 -2.77 -1.75 -10.01
CA GLY A 59 -3.31 -2.75 -10.90
C GLY A 59 -4.13 -2.12 -12.01
N ARG A 60 -4.64 -2.97 -12.89
CA ARG A 60 -5.46 -2.51 -14.00
C ARG A 60 -6.67 -3.42 -14.16
N GLN A 61 -7.83 -2.79 -14.27
CA GLN A 61 -9.07 -3.48 -14.53
C GLN A 61 -9.72 -2.81 -15.75
N GLY A 62 -9.55 -3.43 -16.93
CA GLY A 62 -9.91 -2.78 -18.18
C GLY A 62 -9.11 -1.48 -18.35
N ASP A 63 -9.81 -0.37 -18.57
CA ASP A 63 -9.20 0.95 -18.72
C ASP A 63 -9.01 1.69 -17.39
N VAL A 64 -9.44 1.08 -16.28
CA VAL A 64 -9.34 1.69 -14.95
C VAL A 64 -8.01 1.32 -14.31
N VAL A 65 -7.29 2.33 -13.83
CA VAL A 65 -6.10 2.10 -13.00
C VAL A 65 -6.53 2.00 -11.54
N VAL A 66 -6.16 0.90 -10.89
CA VAL A 66 -6.54 0.62 -9.51
C VAL A 66 -5.32 0.83 -8.61
N PHE A 67 -5.41 1.81 -7.72
CA PHE A 67 -4.37 2.09 -6.73
C PHE A 67 -4.79 1.48 -5.41
N VAL A 68 -3.89 0.77 -4.75
CA VAL A 68 -4.20 0.05 -3.52
C VAL A 68 -3.26 0.48 -2.40
N GLU A 69 -3.85 0.95 -1.32
CA GLU A 69 -3.14 1.18 -0.06
C GLU A 69 -3.41 -0.01 0.85
N VAL A 70 -2.34 -0.63 1.37
CA VAL A 70 -2.44 -1.81 2.23
C VAL A 70 -2.18 -1.39 3.67
N LYS A 71 -3.13 -1.70 4.56
CA LYS A 71 -2.99 -1.48 6.00
C LYS A 71 -3.18 -2.79 6.74
N GLN A 72 -2.29 -3.06 7.68
CA GLN A 72 -2.31 -4.27 8.49
C GLN A 72 -2.38 -3.92 9.97
N SER A 73 -3.23 -4.64 10.71
CA SER A 73 -3.28 -4.57 12.16
C SER A 73 -3.94 -5.84 12.69
N ARG A 74 -4.16 -5.94 14.01
CA ARG A 74 -4.79 -7.11 14.61
C ARG A 74 -6.22 -7.31 14.13
N THR A 75 -6.94 -6.22 13.86
CA THR A 75 -8.30 -6.24 13.33
C THR A 75 -8.40 -5.30 12.13
N HIS A 76 -9.44 -5.49 11.30
CA HIS A 76 -9.70 -4.59 10.18
C HIS A 76 -9.99 -3.16 10.66
N ASP A 77 -10.73 -2.99 11.74
CA ASP A 77 -11.03 -1.66 12.28
C ASP A 77 -9.77 -0.93 12.73
N LEU A 78 -8.86 -1.61 13.41
CA LEU A 78 -7.57 -1.02 13.79
C LEU A 78 -6.72 -0.66 12.57
N ALA A 79 -6.69 -1.53 11.56
CA ALA A 79 -5.99 -1.24 10.32
C ALA A 79 -6.54 0.02 9.64
N ALA A 80 -7.86 0.14 9.55
CA ALA A 80 -8.52 1.31 8.98
C ALA A 80 -8.22 2.60 9.76
N SER A 81 -8.09 2.50 11.08
CA SER A 81 -7.81 3.66 11.93
C SER A 81 -6.41 4.26 11.72
N HIS A 82 -5.51 3.55 11.05
CA HIS A 82 -4.17 4.04 10.75
C HIS A 82 -4.12 4.99 9.56
N VAL A 83 -5.22 5.19 8.85
CA VAL A 83 -5.27 6.09 7.69
C VAL A 83 -5.61 7.50 8.18
N SER A 84 -4.67 8.44 8.05
CA SER A 84 -4.85 9.83 8.43
C SER A 84 -5.25 10.70 7.23
N PRO A 85 -5.89 11.86 7.46
CA PRO A 85 -6.15 12.81 6.37
C PRO A 85 -4.90 13.24 5.61
N ALA A 86 -3.77 13.40 6.30
CA ALA A 86 -2.49 13.73 5.66
C ALA A 86 -2.02 12.60 4.73
N GLN A 87 -2.22 11.36 5.13
CA GLN A 87 -1.87 10.20 4.31
C GLN A 87 -2.76 10.12 3.07
N VAL A 88 -4.05 10.39 3.20
CA VAL A 88 -4.98 10.43 2.07
C VAL A 88 -4.55 11.50 1.07
N ALA A 89 -4.19 12.68 1.54
CA ALA A 89 -3.70 13.76 0.67
C ALA A 89 -2.45 13.34 -0.10
N ARG A 90 -1.51 12.64 0.55
CA ARG A 90 -0.30 12.12 -0.11
C ARG A 90 -0.64 11.06 -1.16
N ILE A 91 -1.60 10.19 -0.87
CA ILE A 91 -2.06 9.18 -1.83
C ILE A 91 -2.58 9.88 -3.09
N PHE A 92 -3.48 10.86 -2.96
CA PHE A 92 -4.01 11.58 -4.12
C PHE A 92 -2.92 12.28 -4.92
N ALA A 93 -1.97 12.93 -4.24
CA ALA A 93 -0.86 13.60 -4.92
C ALA A 93 0.03 12.59 -5.67
N THR A 94 0.28 11.43 -5.08
CA THR A 94 1.09 10.39 -5.71
C THR A 94 0.36 9.76 -6.90
N VAL A 95 -0.96 9.58 -6.79
CA VAL A 95 -1.80 9.12 -7.90
C VAL A 95 -1.67 10.09 -9.08
N ASP A 96 -1.77 11.39 -8.84
CA ASP A 96 -1.63 12.39 -9.90
C ASP A 96 -0.26 12.31 -10.58
N GLU A 97 0.81 12.10 -9.82
CA GLU A 97 2.14 11.90 -10.39
C GLU A 97 2.21 10.68 -11.31
N PHE A 98 1.62 9.57 -10.87
CA PHE A 98 1.59 8.35 -11.68
C PHE A 98 0.81 8.59 -12.98
N LEU A 99 -0.34 9.25 -12.89
CA LEU A 99 -1.20 9.50 -14.04
C LEU A 99 -0.55 10.39 -15.11
N ALA A 100 0.42 11.20 -14.73
CA ALA A 100 1.17 12.02 -15.69
C ALA A 100 1.88 11.17 -16.75
N GLY A 101 2.18 9.92 -16.45
CA GLY A 101 2.78 8.97 -17.39
C GLY A 101 1.76 8.14 -18.18
N GLU A 102 0.47 8.31 -17.94
CA GLU A 102 -0.58 7.57 -18.64
C GLU A 102 -1.00 8.26 -19.94
N PRO A 103 -1.43 7.51 -20.98
CA PRO A 103 -1.83 8.10 -22.25
C PRO A 103 -2.91 9.18 -22.14
N LYS A 104 -3.85 9.01 -21.20
CA LYS A 104 -4.93 9.99 -20.97
C LYS A 104 -4.60 10.97 -19.85
N GLY A 105 -3.42 10.89 -19.24
CA GLY A 105 -3.04 11.77 -18.14
C GLY A 105 -4.08 11.77 -17.02
N LEU A 106 -4.44 12.96 -16.54
CA LEU A 106 -5.42 13.11 -15.46
C LEU A 106 -6.86 12.73 -15.87
N LEU A 107 -7.11 12.48 -17.15
CA LEU A 107 -8.41 11.98 -17.62
C LEU A 107 -8.54 10.47 -17.52
N THR A 108 -7.51 9.79 -17.05
CA THR A 108 -7.53 8.34 -16.81
C THR A 108 -8.56 8.00 -15.74
N ASP A 109 -9.38 6.99 -15.99
CA ASP A 109 -10.30 6.48 -14.96
C ASP A 109 -9.50 5.78 -13.87
N VAL A 110 -9.80 6.11 -12.62
CA VAL A 110 -9.07 5.56 -11.47
C VAL A 110 -10.02 5.04 -10.41
N ARG A 111 -9.52 4.08 -9.64
CA ARG A 111 -10.14 3.61 -8.41
C ARG A 111 -9.03 3.54 -7.35
N ILE A 112 -9.30 4.03 -6.16
CA ILE A 112 -8.33 4.01 -5.05
C ILE A 112 -8.93 3.15 -3.94
N ASP A 113 -8.33 2.00 -3.72
CA ASP A 113 -8.81 1.00 -2.76
C ASP A 113 -7.97 1.00 -1.49
N LEU A 114 -8.62 0.68 -0.39
CA LEU A 114 -7.96 0.42 0.87
C LEU A 114 -8.12 -1.06 1.19
N ALA A 115 -7.02 -1.80 1.23
CA ALA A 115 -7.01 -3.21 1.57
C ALA A 115 -6.59 -3.37 3.04
N LEU A 116 -7.48 -3.92 3.85
CA LEU A 116 -7.26 -4.13 5.27
C LEU A 116 -6.88 -5.59 5.50
N VAL A 117 -5.79 -5.82 6.21
CA VAL A 117 -5.32 -7.17 6.55
C VAL A 117 -5.30 -7.30 8.06
N ASP A 118 -6.01 -8.30 8.59
CA ASP A 118 -6.05 -8.53 10.03
C ASP A 118 -4.88 -9.42 10.52
N GLY A 119 -4.84 -9.69 11.82
CA GLY A 119 -3.77 -10.49 12.42
C GLY A 119 -3.74 -11.96 12.00
N GLN A 120 -4.77 -12.43 11.32
CA GLN A 120 -4.87 -13.79 10.78
C GLN A 120 -4.67 -13.81 9.27
N GLY A 121 -4.33 -12.68 8.66
CA GLY A 121 -4.12 -12.56 7.23
C GLY A 121 -5.40 -12.44 6.40
N ARG A 122 -6.55 -12.24 7.04
CA ARG A 122 -7.82 -12.03 6.32
C ARG A 122 -7.82 -10.65 5.69
N ILE A 123 -8.28 -10.59 4.43
CA ILE A 123 -8.26 -9.39 3.62
C ILE A 123 -9.70 -8.87 3.45
N ASP A 124 -9.89 -7.58 3.73
CA ASP A 124 -11.12 -6.86 3.43
C ASP A 124 -10.76 -5.66 2.56
N VAL A 125 -11.29 -5.63 1.34
CA VAL A 125 -11.02 -4.56 0.37
C VAL A 125 -12.18 -3.57 0.37
N LEU A 126 -11.88 -2.32 0.70
CA LEU A 126 -12.81 -1.21 0.59
C LEU A 126 -12.55 -0.52 -0.76
N GLU A 127 -13.35 -0.86 -1.76
CA GLU A 127 -13.20 -0.31 -3.09
C GLU A 127 -13.51 1.19 -3.10
N ASN A 128 -12.66 1.95 -3.79
CA ASN A 128 -12.82 3.41 -3.93
C ASN A 128 -13.05 4.11 -2.59
N ALA A 129 -12.25 3.75 -1.60
CA ALA A 129 -12.45 4.08 -0.19
C ALA A 129 -12.38 5.58 0.11
N PHE A 130 -11.73 6.35 -0.77
CA PHE A 130 -11.47 7.78 -0.57
C PHE A 130 -12.23 8.67 -1.55
N ALA A 131 -13.16 8.12 -2.30
CA ALA A 131 -14.05 8.90 -3.16
C ALA A 131 -15.00 9.69 -2.27
N GLY A 132 -14.82 10.97 -2.24
CA GLY A 132 -15.61 11.88 -1.41
C GLY A 132 -16.88 12.31 -2.06
#